data_834751da418206fbd654113e2ef7c345
#
_entry.id   834751da418206fbd654113e2ef7c345
#
_cell.length_a   1.000
_cell.length_b   1.000
_cell.length_c   1.000
_cell.angle_alpha   90.00
_cell.angle_beta   90.00
_cell.angle_gamma   90.00
#
_symmetry.space_group_name_H-M   'P 1'
#
loop_
_entity.id
_entity.type
_entity.pdbx_description
1 polymer ?
#
loop_
_entity_poly.entity_id
_entity_poly.type
_entity_poly.pdbx_seq_one_letter_code
_entity_poly.pdbx_strand_id
1 'polypeptide(L)'
;MRIVAGVWRGRRIRPPDDSRVRPTADRVREAWMSIMQPRLVDARVLDLFAGSGALGLEALSRGAASATFVEVSASGVRAIRENAELLGATEATIVHRGDAVRYIEKLEPAAFDIAFADPPYGHGLATAVVDRWLAVPFATVLGIEHAAKEEMPAAADTRRYGSTAISFYRAERPAASE
;
A
#
# COMPACT_ATOMS: atom_id res chain seq x y z
N MET A 1 -13.16 -9.97 4.25
CA MET A 1 -12.70 -8.59 4.02
C MET A 1 -13.59 -7.92 2.99
N ARG A 2 -13.79 -6.60 3.05
CA ARG A 2 -14.68 -5.85 2.11
C ARG A 2 -14.01 -4.57 1.66
N ILE A 3 -14.35 -4.12 0.46
CA ILE A 3 -14.08 -2.76 -0.01
C ILE A 3 -15.01 -1.80 0.75
N VAL A 4 -14.43 -0.75 1.33
CA VAL A 4 -15.14 0.17 2.25
C VAL A 4 -15.81 1.31 1.51
N ALA A 5 -15.17 1.84 0.46
CA ALA A 5 -15.67 2.99 -0.29
C ALA A 5 -15.40 2.88 -1.80
N GLY A 6 -15.92 3.85 -2.58
CA GLY A 6 -15.74 3.93 -4.02
C GLY A 6 -16.72 3.06 -4.79
N VAL A 7 -16.37 2.80 -6.05
CA VAL A 7 -17.26 2.12 -7.02
C VAL A 7 -17.58 0.67 -6.65
N TRP A 8 -16.73 0.03 -5.85
CA TRP A 8 -16.92 -1.36 -5.38
C TRP A 8 -17.32 -1.45 -3.92
N ARG A 9 -17.80 -0.37 -3.30
CA ARG A 9 -18.22 -0.35 -1.89
C ARG A 9 -19.08 -1.56 -1.53
N GLY A 10 -18.73 -2.24 -0.44
CA GLY A 10 -19.45 -3.38 0.10
C GLY A 10 -19.11 -4.73 -0.56
N ARG A 11 -18.41 -4.73 -1.70
CA ARG A 11 -18.00 -5.99 -2.34
C ARG A 11 -16.95 -6.70 -1.51
N ARG A 12 -17.10 -8.02 -1.42
CA ARG A 12 -16.17 -8.88 -0.68
C ARG A 12 -14.95 -9.18 -1.53
N ILE A 13 -13.79 -9.20 -0.90
CA ILE A 13 -12.54 -9.73 -1.44
C ILE A 13 -12.05 -10.89 -0.57
N ARG A 14 -11.37 -11.84 -1.20
CA ARG A 14 -10.86 -13.04 -0.55
C ARG A 14 -9.50 -12.74 0.09
N PRO A 15 -9.26 -13.17 1.35
CA PRO A 15 -7.92 -13.19 1.91
C PRO A 15 -7.09 -14.29 1.23
N PRO A 16 -5.74 -14.25 1.33
CA PRO A 16 -4.91 -15.41 1.00
C PRO A 16 -5.29 -16.60 1.90
N ASP A 17 -5.12 -17.84 1.40
CA ASP A 17 -5.52 -19.07 2.09
C ASP A 17 -4.89 -19.20 3.49
N ASP A 18 -3.71 -18.60 3.70
CA ASP A 18 -2.92 -18.70 4.94
C ASP A 18 -3.14 -17.52 5.90
N SER A 19 -4.05 -16.59 5.62
CA SER A 19 -4.18 -15.36 6.40
C SER A 19 -5.28 -15.44 7.46
N ARG A 20 -4.94 -15.04 8.69
CA ARG A 20 -5.91 -14.73 9.75
C ARG A 20 -6.27 -13.25 9.66
N VAL A 21 -7.45 -12.95 9.14
CA VAL A 21 -7.97 -11.56 9.09
C VAL A 21 -8.24 -11.08 10.52
N ARG A 22 -7.63 -9.96 10.91
CA ARG A 22 -7.86 -9.31 12.22
C ARG A 22 -8.85 -8.15 12.05
N PRO A 23 -9.90 -8.01 12.90
CA PRO A 23 -10.83 -6.89 12.85
C PRO A 23 -10.15 -5.50 12.97
N THR A 24 -9.04 -5.43 13.70
CA THR A 24 -8.24 -4.21 13.85
C THR A 24 -7.66 -3.74 12.51
N ALA A 25 -7.27 -4.69 11.64
CA ALA A 25 -6.71 -4.37 10.32
C ALA A 25 -7.71 -3.62 9.43
N ASP A 26 -9.00 -3.89 9.51
CA ASP A 26 -10.02 -3.20 8.71
C ASP A 26 -10.18 -1.73 9.11
N ARG A 27 -10.16 -1.41 10.41
CA ARG A 27 -10.22 -0.03 10.92
C ARG A 27 -8.97 0.79 10.55
N VAL A 28 -7.80 0.16 10.66
CA VAL A 28 -6.53 0.79 10.31
C VAL A 28 -6.50 1.10 8.82
N ARG A 29 -6.91 0.14 7.98
CA ARG A 29 -7.01 0.34 6.53
C ARG A 29 -8.00 1.46 6.16
N GLU A 30 -9.15 1.53 6.81
CA GLU A 30 -10.14 2.59 6.59
C GLU A 30 -9.57 3.97 6.94
N ALA A 31 -8.91 4.11 8.09
CA ALA A 31 -8.26 5.33 8.52
C ALA A 31 -7.14 5.74 7.54
N TRP A 32 -6.34 4.79 7.10
CA TRP A 32 -5.27 5.00 6.11
C TRP A 32 -5.84 5.55 4.80
N MET A 33 -6.86 4.89 4.27
CA MET A 33 -7.51 5.30 3.04
C MET A 33 -8.20 6.66 3.15
N SER A 34 -8.77 7.00 4.31
CA SER A 34 -9.39 8.31 4.55
C SER A 34 -8.35 9.43 4.49
N ILE A 35 -7.15 9.21 5.05
CA ILE A 35 -6.05 10.18 5.00
C ILE A 35 -5.56 10.38 3.54
N MET A 36 -5.52 9.29 2.77
CA MET A 36 -5.02 9.31 1.39
C MET A 36 -6.06 9.73 0.35
N GLN A 37 -7.35 9.77 0.72
CA GLN A 37 -8.48 10.03 -0.18
C GLN A 37 -8.26 11.23 -1.13
N PRO A 38 -7.74 12.40 -0.69
CA PRO A 38 -7.56 13.55 -1.57
C PRO A 38 -6.52 13.34 -2.69
N ARG A 39 -5.74 12.26 -2.61
CA ARG A 39 -4.62 11.97 -3.53
C ARG A 39 -4.86 10.74 -4.40
N LEU A 40 -5.99 10.05 -4.21
CA LEU A 40 -6.23 8.75 -4.88
C LEU A 40 -6.71 8.89 -6.32
N VAL A 41 -7.46 9.94 -6.65
CA VAL A 41 -8.01 10.10 -8.00
C VAL A 41 -6.86 10.21 -9.01
N ASP A 42 -6.95 9.38 -10.06
CA ASP A 42 -5.95 9.27 -11.15
C ASP A 42 -4.53 8.87 -10.71
N ALA A 43 -4.35 8.45 -9.45
CA ALA A 43 -3.05 8.08 -8.91
C ALA A 43 -2.56 6.73 -9.45
N ARG A 44 -1.25 6.65 -9.69
CA ARG A 44 -0.51 5.40 -9.87
C ARG A 44 -0.10 4.90 -8.49
N VAL A 45 -0.66 3.77 -8.07
CA VAL A 45 -0.49 3.23 -6.72
C VAL A 45 0.46 2.04 -6.73
N LEU A 46 1.33 1.96 -5.73
CA LEU A 46 2.16 0.80 -5.41
C LEU A 46 1.70 0.22 -4.08
N ASP A 47 1.40 -1.07 -4.04
CA ASP A 47 1.03 -1.84 -2.84
C ASP A 47 2.11 -2.88 -2.56
N LEU A 48 2.96 -2.60 -1.59
CA LEU A 48 4.07 -3.45 -1.17
C LEU A 48 3.63 -4.39 -0.03
N PHE A 49 4.07 -5.64 -0.06
CA PHE A 49 3.61 -6.69 0.85
C PHE A 49 2.09 -6.88 0.74
N ALA A 50 1.59 -6.94 -0.49
CA ALA A 50 0.20 -6.69 -0.81
C ALA A 50 -0.80 -7.72 -0.27
N GLY A 51 -0.38 -8.94 0.05
CA GLY A 51 -1.24 -9.99 0.58
C GLY A 51 -2.44 -10.30 -0.31
N SER A 52 -3.64 -9.90 0.12
CA SER A 52 -4.87 -10.01 -0.68
C SER A 52 -5.07 -8.89 -1.70
N GLY A 53 -4.21 -7.87 -1.69
CA GLY A 53 -4.35 -6.66 -2.47
C GLY A 53 -5.36 -5.64 -1.90
N ALA A 54 -5.69 -5.74 -0.63
CA ALA A 54 -6.76 -4.94 -0.04
C ALA A 54 -6.54 -3.43 -0.14
N LEU A 55 -5.31 -2.94 0.07
CA LEU A 55 -4.98 -1.52 0.00
C LEU A 55 -5.05 -1.01 -1.45
N GLY A 56 -4.37 -1.67 -2.37
CA GLY A 56 -4.38 -1.27 -3.78
C GLY A 56 -5.75 -1.38 -4.44
N LEU A 57 -6.53 -2.42 -4.14
CA LEU A 57 -7.90 -2.58 -4.65
C LEU A 57 -8.87 -1.54 -4.06
N GLU A 58 -8.72 -1.19 -2.78
CA GLU A 58 -9.46 -0.09 -2.18
C GLU A 58 -9.11 1.25 -2.85
N ALA A 59 -7.83 1.49 -3.16
CA ALA A 59 -7.39 2.67 -3.88
C ALA A 59 -7.99 2.75 -5.29
N LEU A 60 -8.00 1.64 -6.05
CA LEU A 60 -8.68 1.56 -7.35
C LEU A 60 -10.18 1.85 -7.23
N SER A 61 -10.85 1.29 -6.21
CA SER A 61 -12.28 1.57 -5.94
C SER A 61 -12.56 3.05 -5.72
N ARG A 62 -11.61 3.78 -5.18
CA ARG A 62 -11.69 5.22 -4.88
C ARG A 62 -11.17 6.12 -5.99
N GLY A 63 -10.85 5.57 -7.16
CA GLY A 63 -10.53 6.32 -8.37
C GLY A 63 -9.05 6.37 -8.76
N ALA A 64 -8.18 5.55 -8.17
CA ALA A 64 -6.81 5.40 -8.66
C ALA A 64 -6.79 4.88 -10.10
N ALA A 65 -5.87 5.37 -10.91
CA ALA A 65 -5.75 4.99 -12.32
C ALA A 65 -5.19 3.58 -12.48
N SER A 66 -4.24 3.19 -11.64
CA SER A 66 -3.63 1.86 -11.65
C SER A 66 -3.09 1.47 -10.28
N ALA A 67 -2.98 0.17 -10.04
CA ALA A 67 -2.33 -0.37 -8.86
C ALA A 67 -1.35 -1.46 -9.25
N THR A 68 -0.11 -1.31 -8.79
CA THR A 68 0.94 -2.31 -8.89
C THR A 68 1.10 -2.98 -7.54
N PHE A 69 0.98 -4.29 -7.52
CA PHE A 69 1.06 -5.12 -6.32
C PHE A 69 2.37 -5.90 -6.32
N VAL A 70 3.08 -5.87 -5.21
CA VAL A 70 4.27 -6.70 -5.00
C VAL A 70 4.04 -7.63 -3.82
N GLU A 71 4.07 -8.94 -4.09
CA GLU A 71 3.77 -9.98 -3.12
C GLU A 71 4.69 -11.18 -3.34
N VAL A 72 5.28 -11.69 -2.27
CA VAL A 72 6.25 -12.78 -2.34
C VAL A 72 5.57 -14.16 -2.39
N SER A 73 4.44 -14.32 -1.72
CA SER A 73 3.75 -15.61 -1.62
C SER A 73 2.92 -15.92 -2.86
N ALA A 74 2.92 -17.18 -3.28
CA ALA A 74 2.09 -17.63 -4.40
C ALA A 74 0.59 -17.53 -4.10
N SER A 75 0.18 -17.78 -2.84
CA SER A 75 -1.20 -17.67 -2.39
C SER A 75 -1.69 -16.21 -2.41
N GLY A 76 -0.85 -15.26 -1.99
CA GLY A 76 -1.15 -13.83 -2.07
C GLY A 76 -1.30 -13.35 -3.51
N VAL A 77 -0.36 -13.69 -4.38
CA VAL A 77 -0.44 -13.36 -5.82
C VAL A 77 -1.72 -13.89 -6.47
N ARG A 78 -2.10 -15.13 -6.14
CA ARG A 78 -3.37 -15.72 -6.61
C ARG A 78 -4.56 -14.94 -6.08
N ALA A 79 -4.60 -14.65 -4.78
CA ALA A 79 -5.67 -13.88 -4.16
C ALA A 79 -5.85 -12.49 -4.80
N ILE A 80 -4.75 -11.76 -5.06
CA ILE A 80 -4.79 -10.47 -5.74
C ILE A 80 -5.44 -10.59 -7.13
N ARG A 81 -5.01 -11.57 -7.94
CA ARG A 81 -5.55 -11.77 -9.29
C ARG A 81 -7.04 -12.14 -9.28
N GLU A 82 -7.43 -13.07 -8.41
CA GLU A 82 -8.84 -13.46 -8.25
C GLU A 82 -9.71 -12.29 -7.78
N ASN A 83 -9.20 -11.48 -6.85
CA ASN A 83 -9.90 -10.30 -6.36
C ASN A 83 -10.02 -9.21 -7.45
N ALA A 84 -8.97 -8.99 -8.22
CA ALA A 84 -9.01 -8.05 -9.35
C ALA A 84 -10.02 -8.49 -10.42
N GLU A 85 -10.05 -9.77 -10.76
CA GLU A 85 -11.03 -10.34 -11.69
C GLU A 85 -12.46 -10.20 -11.14
N LEU A 86 -12.68 -10.57 -9.89
CA LEU A 86 -13.97 -10.46 -9.20
C LEU A 86 -14.51 -9.03 -9.23
N LEU A 87 -13.64 -8.01 -9.10
CA LEU A 87 -14.01 -6.60 -9.10
C LEU A 87 -14.08 -6.00 -10.53
N GLY A 88 -13.61 -6.71 -11.55
CA GLY A 88 -13.48 -6.17 -12.91
C GLY A 88 -12.33 -5.16 -13.04
N ALA A 89 -11.28 -5.32 -12.23
CA ALA A 89 -10.15 -4.41 -12.11
C ALA A 89 -8.87 -4.90 -12.83
N THR A 90 -8.94 -5.98 -13.59
CA THR A 90 -7.77 -6.66 -14.15
C THR A 90 -6.89 -5.73 -14.98
N GLU A 91 -7.47 -4.86 -15.79
CA GLU A 91 -6.72 -3.95 -16.66
C GLU A 91 -5.96 -2.85 -15.90
N ALA A 92 -6.48 -2.45 -14.73
CA ALA A 92 -5.84 -1.47 -13.86
C ALA A 92 -4.87 -2.11 -12.85
N THR A 93 -4.67 -3.43 -12.89
CA THR A 93 -3.92 -4.21 -11.91
C THR A 93 -2.68 -4.83 -12.53
N ILE A 94 -1.51 -4.54 -11.94
CA ILE A 94 -0.22 -5.16 -12.29
C ILE A 94 0.25 -5.94 -11.07
N VAL A 95 0.59 -7.22 -11.23
CA VAL A 95 1.02 -8.08 -10.11
C VAL A 95 2.43 -8.61 -10.35
N HIS A 96 3.34 -8.27 -9.43
CA HIS A 96 4.70 -8.80 -9.40
C HIS A 96 4.85 -9.78 -8.24
N ARG A 97 5.23 -11.01 -8.56
CA ARG A 97 5.65 -11.96 -7.54
C ARG A 97 7.12 -11.77 -7.23
N GLY A 98 7.44 -11.33 -6.01
CA GLY A 98 8.80 -11.12 -5.59
C GLY A 98 8.94 -10.41 -4.24
N ASP A 99 10.18 -10.22 -3.84
CA ASP A 99 10.53 -9.49 -2.63
C ASP A 99 10.31 -7.98 -2.82
N ALA A 100 9.60 -7.36 -1.88
CA ALA A 100 9.22 -5.95 -1.96
C ALA A 100 10.43 -5.01 -1.87
N VAL A 101 11.41 -5.33 -1.00
CA VAL A 101 12.61 -4.50 -0.83
C VAL A 101 13.47 -4.54 -2.11
N ARG A 102 13.66 -5.72 -2.69
CA ARG A 102 14.37 -5.85 -3.98
C ARG A 102 13.64 -5.17 -5.15
N TYR A 103 12.32 -5.15 -5.09
CA TYR A 103 11.52 -4.47 -6.12
C TYR A 103 11.77 -2.96 -6.11
N ILE A 104 11.72 -2.32 -4.92
CA ILE A 104 11.90 -0.88 -4.80
C ILE A 104 13.34 -0.41 -5.06
N GLU A 105 14.34 -1.29 -4.94
CA GLU A 105 15.73 -0.97 -5.29
C GLU A 105 15.89 -0.50 -6.75
N LYS A 106 15.02 -0.97 -7.64
CA LYS A 106 15.05 -0.71 -9.09
C LYS A 106 14.20 0.49 -9.52
N LEU A 107 13.48 1.09 -8.58
CA LEU A 107 12.56 2.18 -8.89
C LEU A 107 13.32 3.51 -8.98
N GLU A 108 12.91 4.32 -9.95
CA GLU A 108 13.32 5.71 -10.12
C GLU A 108 12.46 6.66 -9.26
N PRO A 109 12.92 7.91 -9.02
CA PRO A 109 12.11 8.91 -8.33
C PRO A 109 10.77 9.13 -9.02
N ALA A 110 9.70 9.30 -8.22
CA ALA A 110 8.34 9.56 -8.69
C ALA A 110 7.78 8.50 -9.68
N ALA A 111 8.26 7.25 -9.60
CA ALA A 111 7.70 6.12 -10.36
C ALA A 111 6.21 5.92 -10.06
N PHE A 112 5.78 6.25 -8.85
CA PHE A 112 4.40 6.19 -8.38
C PHE A 112 3.97 7.50 -7.71
N ASP A 113 2.66 7.71 -7.62
CA ASP A 113 2.09 8.85 -6.89
C ASP A 113 1.91 8.51 -5.41
N ILE A 114 1.51 7.27 -5.13
CA ILE A 114 1.28 6.75 -3.78
C ILE A 114 1.91 5.36 -3.66
N ALA A 115 2.59 5.11 -2.55
CA ALA A 115 3.00 3.77 -2.14
C ALA A 115 2.41 3.43 -0.78
N PHE A 116 1.87 2.23 -0.66
CA PHE A 116 1.48 1.58 0.59
C PHE A 116 2.46 0.46 0.91
N ALA A 117 2.78 0.29 2.18
CA ALA A 117 3.57 -0.83 2.65
C ALA A 117 3.05 -1.33 4.01
N ASP A 118 2.70 -2.60 4.07
CA ASP A 118 2.26 -3.29 5.30
C ASP A 118 3.15 -4.53 5.53
N PRO A 119 4.44 -4.31 5.87
CA PRO A 119 5.38 -5.40 6.06
C PRO A 119 5.11 -6.17 7.36
N PRO A 120 5.48 -7.45 7.44
CA PRO A 120 5.48 -8.18 8.71
C PRO A 120 6.40 -7.50 9.73
N TYR A 121 5.95 -7.43 10.99
CA TYR A 121 6.67 -6.75 12.07
C TYR A 121 7.92 -7.51 12.51
N GLY A 122 8.89 -6.78 13.06
CA GLY A 122 10.05 -7.34 13.76
C GLY A 122 11.20 -7.83 12.85
N HIS A 123 11.17 -7.51 11.56
CA HIS A 123 12.20 -7.92 10.59
C HIS A 123 12.97 -6.74 9.98
N GLY A 124 12.78 -5.52 10.48
CA GLY A 124 13.42 -4.32 9.95
C GLY A 124 12.96 -3.94 8.53
N LEU A 125 11.91 -4.57 8.01
CA LEU A 125 11.43 -4.35 6.65
C LEU A 125 10.80 -2.96 6.49
N ALA A 126 10.09 -2.47 7.51
CA ALA A 126 9.52 -1.13 7.49
C ALA A 126 10.62 -0.07 7.38
N THR A 127 11.65 -0.16 8.20
CA THR A 127 12.81 0.74 8.14
C THR A 127 13.52 0.65 6.80
N ALA A 128 13.74 -0.56 6.25
CA ALA A 128 14.40 -0.74 4.96
C ALA A 128 13.63 -0.07 3.81
N VAL A 129 12.29 -0.13 3.80
CA VAL A 129 11.46 0.56 2.81
C VAL A 129 11.58 2.07 2.95
N VAL A 130 11.55 2.60 4.17
CA VAL A 130 11.67 4.04 4.43
C VAL A 130 13.06 4.54 4.07
N ASP A 131 14.13 3.85 4.44
CA ASP A 131 15.50 4.22 4.10
C ASP A 131 15.70 4.30 2.58
N ARG A 132 15.16 3.31 1.85
CA ARG A 132 15.18 3.34 0.38
C ARG A 132 14.39 4.53 -0.16
N TRP A 133 13.21 4.83 0.40
CA TRP A 133 12.40 5.96 -0.04
C TRP A 133 13.08 7.30 0.26
N LEU A 134 13.75 7.44 1.41
CA LEU A 134 14.52 8.65 1.76
C LEU A 134 15.69 8.86 0.80
N ALA A 135 16.34 7.79 0.35
CA ALA A 135 17.42 7.85 -0.63
C ALA A 135 16.91 8.16 -2.05
N VAL A 136 15.79 7.53 -2.44
CA VAL A 136 15.14 7.70 -3.74
C VAL A 136 13.64 7.72 -3.54
N PRO A 137 13.00 8.89 -3.55
CA PRO A 137 11.55 9.00 -3.35
C PRO A 137 10.76 8.41 -4.54
N PHE A 138 10.65 7.09 -4.59
CA PHE A 138 9.99 6.36 -5.68
C PHE A 138 8.47 6.57 -5.73
N ALA A 139 7.89 7.19 -4.71
CA ALA A 139 6.50 7.64 -4.68
C ALA A 139 6.43 9.04 -4.05
N THR A 140 5.48 9.86 -4.50
CA THR A 140 5.25 11.20 -3.93
C THR A 140 4.84 11.12 -2.46
N VAL A 141 4.05 10.10 -2.11
CA VAL A 141 3.68 9.80 -0.72
C VAL A 141 3.89 8.31 -0.47
N LEU A 142 4.60 7.99 0.62
CA LEU A 142 4.70 6.65 1.16
C LEU A 142 3.92 6.60 2.48
N GLY A 143 2.95 5.70 2.58
CA GLY A 143 2.32 5.31 3.84
C GLY A 143 2.79 3.92 4.24
N ILE A 144 3.23 3.76 5.48
CA ILE A 144 3.78 2.50 5.95
C ILE A 144 3.25 2.13 7.33
N GLU A 145 2.75 0.90 7.44
CA GLU A 145 2.35 0.30 8.72
C GLU A 145 3.57 -0.31 9.43
N HIS A 146 3.64 -0.10 10.74
CA HIS A 146 4.68 -0.67 11.58
C HIS A 146 4.19 -0.84 13.02
N ALA A 147 4.94 -1.55 13.87
CA ALA A 147 4.61 -1.63 15.28
C ALA A 147 4.75 -0.25 15.94
N ALA A 148 3.78 0.15 16.77
CA ALA A 148 3.76 1.49 17.40
C ALA A 148 4.99 1.81 18.26
N LYS A 149 5.71 0.76 18.71
CA LYS A 149 6.95 0.85 19.48
C LYS A 149 8.22 0.78 18.63
N GLU A 150 8.10 0.53 17.32
CA GLU A 150 9.23 0.45 16.41
C GLU A 150 9.78 1.86 16.15
N GLU A 151 11.09 2.00 16.24
CA GLU A 151 11.78 3.26 15.94
C GLU A 151 11.87 3.41 14.42
N MET A 152 11.22 4.44 13.91
CA MET A 152 11.18 4.75 12.48
C MET A 152 11.91 6.07 12.22
N PRO A 153 12.50 6.26 11.03
CA PRO A 153 12.96 7.58 10.59
C PRO A 153 11.85 8.64 10.73
N ALA A 154 12.23 9.90 10.93
CA ALA A 154 11.26 10.98 11.12
C ALA A 154 10.29 11.08 9.92
N ALA A 155 8.99 11.01 10.21
CA ALA A 155 7.91 11.07 9.24
C ALA A 155 7.23 12.45 9.26
N ALA A 156 6.55 12.80 8.16
CA ALA A 156 5.75 14.01 8.07
C ALA A 156 4.51 13.94 8.99
N ASP A 157 3.95 12.74 9.17
CA ASP A 157 2.82 12.46 10.07
C ASP A 157 2.87 11.00 10.51
N THR A 158 2.49 10.73 11.76
CA THR A 158 2.36 9.36 12.30
C THR A 158 1.07 9.24 13.08
N ARG A 159 0.27 8.25 12.73
CA ARG A 159 -1.00 7.92 13.39
C ARG A 159 -0.88 6.60 14.13
N ARG A 160 -1.27 6.57 15.40
CA ARG A 160 -1.19 5.39 16.27
C ARG A 160 -2.56 4.78 16.49
N TYR A 161 -2.65 3.46 16.38
CA TYR A 161 -3.87 2.66 16.54
C TYR A 161 -3.54 1.45 17.43
N GLY A 162 -3.55 1.65 18.76
CA GLY A 162 -3.14 0.62 19.69
C GLY A 162 -1.66 0.24 19.54
N SER A 163 -1.39 -1.03 19.21
CA SER A 163 -0.04 -1.56 18.99
C SER A 163 0.50 -1.32 17.58
N THR A 164 -0.30 -0.72 16.70
CA THR A 164 0.02 -0.43 15.30
C THR A 164 0.16 1.07 15.10
N ALA A 165 1.05 1.49 14.20
CA ALA A 165 1.14 2.86 13.72
C ALA A 165 1.27 2.89 12.20
N ILE A 166 0.82 4.00 11.59
CA ILE A 166 1.05 4.31 10.19
C ILE A 166 1.84 5.61 10.14
N SER A 167 2.99 5.57 9.49
CA SER A 167 3.81 6.75 9.22
C SER A 167 3.72 7.15 7.76
N PHE A 168 3.61 8.45 7.52
CA PHE A 168 3.51 9.04 6.18
C PHE A 168 4.75 9.87 5.87
N TYR A 169 5.38 9.57 4.75
CA TYR A 169 6.52 10.27 4.19
C TYR A 169 6.09 10.97 2.90
N ARG A 170 6.47 12.23 2.72
CA ARG A 170 6.10 13.03 1.56
C ARG A 170 7.33 13.59 0.90
N ALA A 171 7.50 13.33 -0.41
CA ALA A 171 8.51 13.98 -1.20
C ALA A 171 8.15 15.47 -1.38
N GLU A 172 9.14 16.34 -1.26
CA GLU A 172 8.97 17.73 -1.72
C GLU A 172 8.67 17.70 -3.22
N ARG A 173 7.62 18.38 -3.65
CA ARG A 173 7.38 18.56 -5.08
C ARG A 173 8.57 19.33 -5.64
N PRO A 174 9.26 18.82 -6.69
CA PRO A 174 10.18 19.67 -7.39
C PRO A 174 9.42 20.93 -7.81
N ALA A 175 9.97 22.11 -7.51
CA ALA A 175 9.41 23.37 -7.97
C ALA A 175 9.19 23.25 -9.48
N ALA A 176 7.97 23.53 -9.94
CA ALA A 176 7.69 23.58 -11.36
C ALA A 176 8.70 24.55 -11.97
N SER A 177 9.58 24.05 -12.83
CA SER A 177 10.44 24.89 -13.64
C SER A 177 9.52 25.69 -14.56
N GLU A 178 9.44 26.99 -14.29
CA GLU A 178 8.81 27.96 -15.19
C GLU A 178 9.53 28.00 -16.55
#